data_45ee8c9692c95c6bed54c6ff6ccd1c21
#
_entry.id   45ee8c9692c95c6bed54c6ff6ccd1c21
#
_cell.length_a   1.000
_cell.length_b   1.000
_cell.length_c   1.000
_cell.angle_alpha   90.00
_cell.angle_beta   90.00
_cell.angle_gamma   90.00
#
_symmetry.space_group_name_H-M   'P 1'
#
loop_
_entity.id
_entity.type
_entity.pdbx_description
1 polymer ?
#
loop_
_entity_poly.entity_id
_entity_poly.type
_entity_poly.pdbx_seq_one_letter_code
_entity_poly.pdbx_strand_id
1 'polypeptide(L)'
;MKKVFKVIKSSENNLIMSLREGTNLAILKIGQRGNASLEKEYETLLKLKKFSKIYNFFIPEIYLNKKIKSPLLNNKFYFFQKFLPGLTLSALIQNNKIKPNKAKNISKILVGKLTDIAKEDLKNSVNQKPSELLRKLLMVEFQNLIKRPHLHFISSNLNLKIGNKYYKKLENSLDKIFSKKIFLELDNQDRFLVDLGHFNFHGENILIRDIKNLNEFKLVDPDTRWKILDPMFSIARYFYTYSHDTAEKKKYYINSNIIDLKGNSK
;
A
#
# COMPACT_ATOMS: atom_id res chain seq x y z
N MET A 1 -5.22 -35.86 -10.92
CA MET A 1 -4.73 -34.67 -11.67
C MET A 1 -3.47 -34.11 -11.00
N LYS A 2 -2.44 -33.81 -11.78
CA LYS A 2 -1.17 -33.30 -11.26
C LYS A 2 -1.32 -31.81 -10.91
N LYS A 3 -1.03 -31.44 -9.65
CA LYS A 3 -1.01 -30.03 -9.20
C LYS A 3 0.36 -29.45 -9.51
N VAL A 4 0.39 -28.33 -10.23
CA VAL A 4 1.63 -27.62 -10.57
C VAL A 4 1.68 -26.31 -9.82
N PHE A 5 2.75 -26.10 -9.05
CA PHE A 5 3.03 -24.88 -8.32
C PHE A 5 4.15 -24.11 -9.03
N LYS A 6 3.96 -22.80 -9.18
CA LYS A 6 5.00 -21.91 -9.69
C LYS A 6 5.13 -20.73 -8.75
N VAL A 7 6.33 -20.46 -8.27
CA VAL A 7 6.62 -19.28 -7.45
C VAL A 7 6.47 -18.03 -8.31
N ILE A 8 5.68 -17.06 -7.83
CA ILE A 8 5.51 -15.75 -8.44
C ILE A 8 6.39 -14.72 -7.72
N LYS A 9 6.36 -14.73 -6.39
CA LYS A 9 7.12 -13.80 -5.55
C LYS A 9 7.51 -14.50 -4.25
N SER A 10 8.73 -14.27 -3.82
CA SER A 10 9.23 -14.71 -2.51
C SER A 10 9.85 -13.52 -1.81
N SER A 11 9.54 -13.35 -0.53
CA SER A 11 10.13 -12.38 0.37
C SER A 11 10.43 -13.05 1.70
N GLU A 12 11.12 -12.38 2.61
CA GLU A 12 11.40 -12.91 3.95
C GLU A 12 10.13 -13.33 4.71
N ASN A 13 9.02 -12.67 4.43
CA ASN A 13 7.78 -12.84 5.20
C ASN A 13 6.70 -13.64 4.47
N ASN A 14 6.68 -13.64 3.13
CA ASN A 14 5.59 -14.22 2.35
C ASN A 14 6.10 -14.93 1.10
N LEU A 15 5.43 -16.03 0.76
CA LEU A 15 5.59 -16.75 -0.49
C LEU A 15 4.28 -16.69 -1.27
N ILE A 16 4.34 -16.23 -2.51
CA ILE A 16 3.20 -16.16 -3.43
C ILE A 16 3.45 -17.12 -4.57
N MET A 17 2.53 -18.04 -4.79
CA MET A 17 2.62 -19.08 -5.80
C MET A 17 1.35 -19.12 -6.66
N SER A 18 1.49 -19.43 -7.95
CA SER A 18 0.35 -19.89 -8.73
C SER A 18 0.19 -21.40 -8.56
N LEU A 19 -1.04 -21.83 -8.36
CA LEU A 19 -1.45 -23.24 -8.35
C LEU A 19 -2.31 -23.50 -9.56
N ARG A 20 -1.91 -24.46 -10.38
CA ARG A 20 -2.70 -24.94 -11.51
C ARG A 20 -3.17 -26.37 -11.25
N GLU A 21 -4.47 -26.59 -11.35
CA GLU A 21 -5.10 -27.89 -11.28
C GLU A 21 -6.06 -28.03 -12.48
N GLY A 22 -5.59 -28.70 -13.53
CA GLY A 22 -6.29 -28.73 -14.83
C GLY A 22 -6.38 -27.34 -15.45
N THR A 23 -7.61 -26.87 -15.71
CA THR A 23 -7.91 -25.52 -16.22
C THR A 23 -8.02 -24.49 -15.10
N ASN A 24 -8.15 -24.92 -13.85
CA ASN A 24 -8.30 -24.01 -12.71
C ASN A 24 -6.93 -23.45 -12.29
N LEU A 25 -6.89 -22.14 -12.13
CA LEU A 25 -5.72 -21.42 -11.70
C LEU A 25 -6.08 -20.59 -10.46
N ALA A 26 -5.27 -20.71 -9.42
CA ALA A 26 -5.41 -19.94 -8.18
C ALA A 26 -4.06 -19.36 -7.75
N ILE A 27 -4.11 -18.31 -6.96
CA ILE A 27 -2.95 -17.78 -6.24
C ILE A 27 -2.99 -18.33 -4.83
N LEU A 28 -1.90 -18.92 -4.41
CA LEU A 28 -1.67 -19.36 -3.05
C LEU A 28 -0.71 -18.39 -2.37
N LYS A 29 -1.16 -17.75 -1.31
CA LYS A 29 -0.34 -16.92 -0.44
C LYS A 29 -0.02 -17.70 0.83
N ILE A 30 1.26 -17.77 1.19
CA ILE A 30 1.76 -18.50 2.36
C ILE A 30 2.56 -17.53 3.21
N GLY A 31 2.16 -17.34 4.47
CA GLY A 31 2.91 -16.58 5.46
C GLY A 31 4.05 -17.39 6.05
N GLN A 32 5.20 -16.77 6.28
CA GLN A 32 6.27 -17.39 7.06
C GLN A 32 5.81 -17.60 8.52
N ARG A 33 6.40 -18.58 9.21
CA ARG A 33 6.06 -18.91 10.60
C ARG A 33 6.19 -17.67 11.49
N GLY A 34 5.14 -17.37 12.27
CA GLY A 34 5.10 -16.21 13.16
C GLY A 34 4.71 -14.88 12.49
N ASN A 35 4.44 -14.88 11.18
CA ASN A 35 3.98 -13.68 10.49
C ASN A 35 2.45 -13.56 10.53
N ALA A 36 1.96 -12.78 11.51
CA ALA A 36 0.52 -12.48 11.62
C ALA A 36 -0.01 -11.56 10.50
N SER A 37 0.85 -11.02 9.62
CA SER A 37 0.42 -10.03 8.62
C SER A 37 -0.46 -10.65 7.54
N LEU A 38 -0.19 -11.88 7.11
CA LEU A 38 -0.98 -12.56 6.10
C LEU A 38 -2.37 -13.00 6.62
N GLU A 39 -2.44 -13.39 7.89
CA GLU A 39 -3.71 -13.69 8.55
C GLU A 39 -4.58 -12.45 8.66
N LYS A 40 -3.99 -11.33 9.08
CA LYS A 40 -4.67 -10.03 9.11
C LYS A 40 -5.12 -9.57 7.71
N GLU A 41 -4.31 -9.80 6.68
CA GLU A 41 -4.70 -9.52 5.30
C GLU A 41 -5.97 -10.30 4.92
N TYR A 42 -5.97 -11.62 5.17
CA TYR A 42 -7.12 -12.47 4.89
C TYR A 42 -8.39 -12.02 5.64
N GLU A 43 -8.26 -11.76 6.94
CA GLU A 43 -9.37 -11.26 7.77
C GLU A 43 -9.90 -9.92 7.29
N THR A 44 -9.00 -8.99 6.92
CA THR A 44 -9.36 -7.67 6.40
C THR A 44 -10.13 -7.81 5.09
N LEU A 45 -9.65 -8.64 4.17
CA LEU A 45 -10.32 -8.89 2.90
C LEU A 45 -11.72 -9.49 3.11
N LEU A 46 -11.88 -10.41 4.05
CA LEU A 46 -13.19 -10.97 4.40
C LEU A 46 -14.14 -9.93 4.99
N LYS A 47 -13.63 -9.11 5.92
CA LYS A 47 -14.42 -8.02 6.53
C LYS A 47 -14.88 -7.03 5.47
N LEU A 48 -13.99 -6.58 4.58
CA LEU A 48 -14.33 -5.67 3.48
C LEU A 48 -15.39 -6.26 2.56
N LYS A 49 -15.25 -7.51 2.16
CA LYS A 49 -16.25 -8.20 1.31
C LYS A 49 -17.60 -8.32 1.98
N LYS A 50 -17.64 -8.58 3.29
CA LYS A 50 -18.86 -8.66 4.08
C LYS A 50 -19.50 -7.29 4.28
N PHE A 51 -18.69 -6.27 4.45
CA PHE A 51 -19.12 -4.91 4.73
C PHE A 51 -19.84 -4.28 3.56
N SER A 52 -19.36 -4.45 2.32
CA SER A 52 -19.91 -3.74 1.17
C SER A 52 -19.93 -4.56 -0.11
N LYS A 53 -21.03 -4.39 -0.87
CA LYS A 53 -21.15 -4.94 -2.24
C LYS A 53 -20.08 -4.39 -3.19
N ILE A 54 -19.62 -3.15 -3.00
CA ILE A 54 -18.56 -2.54 -3.76
C ILE A 54 -17.26 -3.35 -3.59
N TYR A 55 -16.89 -3.63 -2.36
CA TYR A 55 -15.72 -4.47 -2.08
C TYR A 55 -15.88 -5.90 -2.57
N ASN A 56 -17.09 -6.44 -2.51
CA ASN A 56 -17.35 -7.78 -3.04
C ASN A 56 -17.10 -7.85 -4.56
N PHE A 57 -17.35 -6.74 -5.27
CA PHE A 57 -17.04 -6.63 -6.70
C PHE A 57 -15.53 -6.45 -6.94
N PHE A 58 -14.84 -5.56 -6.19
CA PHE A 58 -13.44 -5.22 -6.47
C PHE A 58 -12.41 -6.17 -5.84
N ILE A 59 -12.73 -6.88 -4.77
CA ILE A 59 -11.84 -7.87 -4.17
C ILE A 59 -12.04 -9.23 -4.86
N PRO A 60 -10.95 -9.94 -5.26
CA PRO A 60 -11.05 -11.30 -5.77
C PRO A 60 -11.70 -12.26 -4.78
N GLU A 61 -12.23 -13.38 -5.28
CA GLU A 61 -12.63 -14.47 -4.39
C GLU A 61 -11.41 -14.98 -3.61
N ILE A 62 -11.59 -15.14 -2.29
CA ILE A 62 -10.60 -15.68 -1.38
C ILE A 62 -11.21 -16.82 -0.58
N TYR A 63 -10.42 -17.86 -0.30
CA TYR A 63 -10.90 -19.00 0.47
C TYR A 63 -9.76 -19.76 1.15
N LEU A 64 -10.11 -20.47 2.21
CA LEU A 64 -9.25 -21.41 2.89
C LEU A 64 -9.55 -22.83 2.36
N ASN A 65 -8.53 -23.56 1.96
CA ASN A 65 -8.67 -24.97 1.62
C ASN A 65 -7.88 -25.84 2.59
N LYS A 66 -8.52 -26.26 3.67
CA LYS A 66 -7.92 -27.10 4.71
C LYS A 66 -7.60 -28.52 4.26
N LYS A 67 -8.05 -28.93 3.05
CA LYS A 67 -7.81 -30.27 2.50
C LYS A 67 -6.42 -30.43 1.86
N ILE A 68 -5.71 -29.34 1.62
CA ILE A 68 -4.37 -29.39 1.04
C ILE A 68 -3.38 -29.71 2.15
N LYS A 69 -2.91 -30.97 2.15
CA LYS A 69 -1.80 -31.40 3.00
C LYS A 69 -0.50 -31.24 2.23
N SER A 70 0.39 -30.41 2.69
CA SER A 70 1.72 -30.23 2.13
C SER A 70 2.70 -29.88 3.25
N PRO A 71 3.90 -30.47 3.26
CA PRO A 71 4.94 -30.08 4.24
C PRO A 71 5.25 -28.58 4.21
N LEU A 72 5.12 -27.94 3.04
CA LEU A 72 5.31 -26.48 2.88
C LEU A 72 4.29 -25.65 3.66
N LEU A 73 3.14 -26.21 4.00
CA LEU A 73 2.03 -25.54 4.67
C LEU A 73 1.94 -25.87 6.16
N ASN A 74 2.78 -26.79 6.64
CA ASN A 74 2.79 -27.18 8.04
C ASN A 74 3.14 -25.99 8.94
N ASN A 75 2.27 -25.70 9.91
CA ASN A 75 2.43 -24.58 10.86
C ASN A 75 2.53 -23.19 10.21
N LYS A 76 2.00 -23.01 9.00
CA LYS A 76 1.95 -21.73 8.30
C LYS A 76 0.51 -21.35 8.04
N PHE A 77 0.22 -20.04 8.16
CA PHE A 77 -1.03 -19.51 7.66
C PHE A 77 -0.97 -19.40 6.14
N TYR A 78 -2.03 -19.79 5.45
CA TYR A 78 -2.14 -19.66 4.00
C TYR A 78 -3.59 -19.49 3.58
N PHE A 79 -3.78 -18.82 2.45
CA PHE A 79 -5.08 -18.75 1.81
C PHE A 79 -4.95 -18.73 0.29
N PHE A 80 -6.04 -19.03 -0.36
CA PHE A 80 -6.16 -18.99 -1.82
C PHE A 80 -6.92 -17.75 -2.24
N GLN A 81 -6.48 -17.19 -3.34
CA GLN A 81 -7.13 -16.12 -4.05
C GLN A 81 -7.37 -16.59 -5.49
N LYS A 82 -8.55 -16.33 -6.03
CA LYS A 82 -8.85 -16.60 -7.44
C LYS A 82 -7.81 -15.91 -8.31
N PHE A 83 -7.23 -16.66 -9.23
CA PHE A 83 -6.35 -16.07 -10.23
C PHE A 83 -7.12 -15.15 -11.15
N LEU A 84 -6.55 -13.98 -11.36
CA LEU A 84 -7.09 -12.99 -12.28
C LEU A 84 -6.07 -12.78 -13.40
N PRO A 85 -6.42 -13.10 -14.65
CA PRO A 85 -5.57 -12.76 -15.77
C PRO A 85 -5.48 -11.23 -15.87
N GLY A 86 -4.28 -10.73 -16.15
CA GLY A 86 -4.05 -9.29 -16.27
C GLY A 86 -2.69 -8.89 -15.70
N LEU A 87 -2.45 -7.60 -15.67
CA LEU A 87 -1.25 -7.00 -15.13
C LEU A 87 -1.63 -5.99 -14.05
N THR A 88 -0.70 -5.74 -13.14
CA THR A 88 -0.84 -4.62 -12.21
C THR A 88 -0.75 -3.29 -12.95
N LEU A 89 -1.35 -2.24 -12.39
CA LEU A 89 -1.24 -0.90 -12.96
C LEU A 89 0.23 -0.46 -13.08
N SER A 90 1.04 -0.75 -12.05
CA SER A 90 2.49 -0.49 -12.09
C SER A 90 3.16 -1.20 -13.27
N ALA A 91 2.89 -2.49 -13.47
CA ALA A 91 3.45 -3.24 -14.60
C ALA A 91 3.00 -2.70 -15.96
N LEU A 92 1.75 -2.24 -16.07
CA LEU A 92 1.25 -1.61 -17.30
C LEU A 92 1.96 -0.30 -17.60
N ILE A 93 2.21 0.52 -16.58
CA ILE A 93 2.98 1.78 -16.71
C ILE A 93 4.43 1.45 -17.09
N GLN A 94 5.06 0.58 -16.33
CA GLN A 94 6.46 0.19 -16.51
C GLN A 94 6.70 -0.46 -17.89
N ASN A 95 5.81 -1.24 -18.41
CA ASN A 95 5.92 -1.88 -19.73
C ASN A 95 5.44 -0.97 -20.89
N ASN A 96 5.22 0.33 -20.64
CA ASN A 96 4.72 1.29 -21.62
C ASN A 96 3.42 0.85 -22.34
N LYS A 97 2.61 0.00 -21.67
CA LYS A 97 1.29 -0.41 -22.19
C LYS A 97 0.27 0.72 -22.09
N ILE A 98 0.49 1.67 -21.17
CA ILE A 98 -0.28 2.91 -21.05
C ILE A 98 0.48 4.01 -21.76
N LYS A 99 -0.05 4.45 -22.90
CA LYS A 99 0.51 5.59 -23.63
C LYS A 99 0.19 6.90 -22.90
N PRO A 100 1.08 7.90 -22.88
CA PRO A 100 0.89 9.17 -22.17
C PRO A 100 -0.45 9.88 -22.48
N ASN A 101 -0.85 9.90 -23.73
CA ASN A 101 -2.12 10.50 -24.15
C ASN A 101 -3.37 9.78 -23.61
N LYS A 102 -3.25 8.51 -23.27
CA LYS A 102 -4.34 7.73 -22.65
C LYS A 102 -4.27 7.73 -21.12
N ALA A 103 -3.10 8.04 -20.55
CA ALA A 103 -2.87 7.98 -19.09
C ALA A 103 -3.85 8.88 -18.32
N LYS A 104 -4.14 10.10 -18.84
CA LYS A 104 -5.08 11.02 -18.22
C LYS A 104 -6.50 10.44 -18.11
N ASN A 105 -7.00 9.82 -19.19
CA ASN A 105 -8.34 9.24 -19.20
C ASN A 105 -8.41 8.00 -18.31
N ILE A 106 -7.40 7.14 -18.34
CA ILE A 106 -7.28 5.97 -17.48
C ILE A 106 -7.27 6.40 -16.02
N SER A 107 -6.44 7.39 -15.68
CA SER A 107 -6.37 7.93 -14.33
C SER A 107 -7.70 8.52 -13.88
N LYS A 108 -8.39 9.28 -14.72
CA LYS A 108 -9.70 9.85 -14.41
C LYS A 108 -10.73 8.75 -14.06
N ILE A 109 -10.79 7.68 -14.84
CA ILE A 109 -11.72 6.57 -14.59
C ILE A 109 -11.36 5.84 -13.30
N LEU A 110 -10.08 5.50 -13.11
CA LEU A 110 -9.64 4.79 -11.91
C LEU A 110 -9.84 5.65 -10.66
N VAL A 111 -9.45 6.92 -10.67
CA VAL A 111 -9.66 7.82 -9.54
C VAL A 111 -11.13 7.94 -9.19
N GLY A 112 -12.03 8.07 -10.18
CA GLY A 112 -13.46 8.07 -9.94
C GLY A 112 -13.92 6.84 -9.18
N LYS A 113 -13.56 5.65 -9.65
CA LYS A 113 -13.91 4.37 -8.99
C LYS A 113 -13.29 4.21 -7.60
N LEU A 114 -12.03 4.58 -7.44
CA LEU A 114 -11.35 4.54 -6.15
C LEU A 114 -11.96 5.54 -5.16
N THR A 115 -12.42 6.69 -5.66
CA THR A 115 -13.16 7.67 -4.85
C THR A 115 -14.51 7.10 -4.40
N ASP A 116 -15.22 6.38 -5.26
CA ASP A 116 -16.48 5.72 -4.86
C ASP A 116 -16.24 4.66 -3.77
N ILE A 117 -15.13 3.92 -3.85
CA ILE A 117 -14.72 2.98 -2.80
C ILE A 117 -14.40 3.74 -1.50
N ALA A 118 -13.62 4.83 -1.57
CA ALA A 118 -13.30 5.64 -0.40
C ALA A 118 -14.53 6.26 0.25
N LYS A 119 -15.53 6.68 -0.53
CA LYS A 119 -16.84 7.12 -0.01
C LYS A 119 -17.58 6.00 0.70
N GLU A 120 -17.51 4.78 0.19
CA GLU A 120 -18.09 3.63 0.87
C GLU A 120 -17.46 3.39 2.24
N ASP A 121 -16.14 3.56 2.33
CA ASP A 121 -15.41 3.43 3.60
C ASP A 121 -15.91 4.39 4.66
N LEU A 122 -16.40 5.58 4.29
CA LEU A 122 -16.95 6.57 5.23
C LEU A 122 -18.14 6.06 6.04
N LYS A 123 -18.80 4.99 5.61
CA LYS A 123 -19.86 4.33 6.39
C LYS A 123 -19.33 3.68 7.68
N ASN A 124 -18.00 3.47 7.77
CA ASN A 124 -17.31 2.99 8.98
C ASN A 124 -16.57 4.12 9.69
N SER A 125 -17.07 5.34 9.62
CA SER A 125 -16.43 6.47 10.29
C SER A 125 -16.34 6.27 11.80
N VAL A 126 -15.20 6.69 12.37
CA VAL A 126 -14.94 6.63 13.81
C VAL A 126 -14.71 8.04 14.36
N ASN A 127 -15.15 8.24 15.61
CA ASN A 127 -14.96 9.53 16.28
C ASN A 127 -13.54 9.59 16.88
N GLN A 128 -12.56 9.94 16.04
CA GLN A 128 -11.18 10.19 16.45
C GLN A 128 -10.66 11.45 15.78
N LYS A 129 -9.89 12.26 16.52
CA LYS A 129 -9.29 13.48 15.98
C LYS A 129 -8.20 13.18 14.95
N PRO A 130 -8.26 13.76 13.75
CA PRO A 130 -7.24 13.59 12.71
C PRO A 130 -5.83 13.98 13.17
N SER A 131 -5.69 15.04 13.97
CA SER A 131 -4.40 15.48 14.52
C SER A 131 -3.74 14.43 15.41
N GLU A 132 -4.52 13.78 16.28
CA GLU A 132 -4.03 12.71 17.16
C GLU A 132 -3.58 11.47 16.36
N LEU A 133 -4.37 11.08 15.36
CA LEU A 133 -3.99 9.98 14.48
C LEU A 133 -2.70 10.29 13.73
N LEU A 134 -2.61 11.46 13.10
CA LEU A 134 -1.43 11.84 12.32
C LEU A 134 -0.18 11.92 13.20
N ARG A 135 -0.30 12.49 14.41
CA ARG A 135 0.78 12.49 15.39
C ARG A 135 1.26 11.07 15.71
N LYS A 136 0.33 10.16 15.99
CA LYS A 136 0.64 8.77 16.28
C LYS A 136 1.34 8.07 15.11
N LEU A 137 0.85 8.27 13.88
CA LEU A 137 1.43 7.70 12.67
C LEU A 137 2.87 8.19 12.45
N LEU A 138 3.08 9.51 12.53
CA LEU A 138 4.40 10.10 12.36
C LEU A 138 5.39 9.65 13.44
N MET A 139 4.95 9.53 14.70
CA MET A 139 5.80 9.03 15.77
C MET A 139 6.20 7.56 15.56
N VAL A 140 5.28 6.71 15.12
CA VAL A 140 5.60 5.29 14.83
C VAL A 140 6.58 5.19 13.67
N GLU A 141 6.33 5.91 12.57
CA GLU A 141 7.24 5.88 11.42
C GLU A 141 8.61 6.48 11.76
N PHE A 142 8.64 7.53 12.57
CA PHE A 142 9.89 8.09 13.07
C PHE A 142 10.66 7.08 13.92
N GLN A 143 10.01 6.41 14.87
CA GLN A 143 10.65 5.36 15.69
C GLN A 143 11.17 4.20 14.85
N ASN A 144 10.45 3.81 13.77
CA ASN A 144 10.91 2.80 12.84
C ASN A 144 12.13 3.27 12.03
N LEU A 145 12.15 4.53 11.65
CA LEU A 145 13.25 5.15 10.91
C LEU A 145 14.54 5.16 11.74
N ILE A 146 14.47 5.63 12.99
CA ILE A 146 15.65 5.74 13.86
C ILE A 146 16.25 4.38 14.29
N LYS A 147 15.47 3.32 14.22
CA LYS A 147 15.95 1.95 14.48
C LYS A 147 16.83 1.40 13.36
N ARG A 148 16.84 2.03 12.18
CA ARG A 148 17.70 1.60 11.07
C ARG A 148 19.16 1.99 11.36
N PRO A 149 20.12 1.05 11.32
CA PRO A 149 21.51 1.30 11.75
C PRO A 149 22.14 2.52 11.09
N HIS A 150 21.92 2.71 9.78
CA HIS A 150 22.47 3.83 9.01
C HIS A 150 21.78 5.19 9.27
N LEU A 151 20.65 5.21 9.98
CA LEU A 151 19.93 6.43 10.35
C LEU A 151 20.00 6.73 11.86
N HIS A 152 20.55 5.80 12.64
CA HIS A 152 20.70 5.97 14.09
C HIS A 152 21.53 7.21 14.43
N PHE A 153 22.52 7.56 13.62
CA PHE A 153 23.35 8.75 13.82
C PHE A 153 22.53 10.05 13.74
N ILE A 154 21.45 10.08 12.92
CA ILE A 154 20.57 11.25 12.79
C ILE A 154 19.78 11.46 14.08
N SER A 155 19.40 10.38 14.75
CA SER A 155 18.63 10.45 16.00
C SER A 155 19.51 10.73 17.22
N SER A 156 20.78 10.28 17.20
CA SER A 156 21.70 10.42 18.33
C SER A 156 22.37 11.81 18.40
N ASN A 157 22.44 12.53 17.27
CA ASN A 157 23.09 13.83 17.23
C ASN A 157 22.14 14.98 17.62
N LEU A 158 22.57 15.77 18.60
CA LEU A 158 21.83 16.94 19.09
C LEU A 158 21.64 18.03 18.03
N ASN A 159 22.61 18.16 17.10
CA ASN A 159 22.57 19.11 16.00
C ASN A 159 23.09 18.46 14.72
N LEU A 160 22.24 18.38 13.72
CA LEU A 160 22.63 17.89 12.41
C LEU A 160 22.99 19.08 11.50
N LYS A 161 24.21 19.09 10.93
CA LYS A 161 24.60 20.05 9.93
C LYS A 161 24.36 19.47 8.54
N ILE A 162 23.50 20.12 7.74
CA ILE A 162 23.26 19.76 6.33
C ILE A 162 23.62 21.01 5.51
N GLY A 163 24.70 20.91 4.71
CA GLY A 163 25.28 22.07 4.05
C GLY A 163 25.72 23.12 5.08
N ASN A 164 25.28 24.35 4.91
CA ASN A 164 25.58 25.46 5.83
C ASN A 164 24.53 25.69 6.92
N LYS A 165 23.53 24.81 7.04
CA LYS A 165 22.45 24.95 8.02
C LYS A 165 22.56 23.91 9.13
N TYR A 166 22.29 24.37 10.36
CA TYR A 166 22.16 23.50 11.53
C TYR A 166 20.71 23.20 11.82
N TYR A 167 20.41 21.95 12.01
CA TYR A 167 19.09 21.45 12.37
C TYR A 167 19.14 20.92 13.80
N LYS A 168 18.17 21.33 14.60
CA LYS A 168 17.99 20.81 15.96
C LYS A 168 17.61 19.33 15.91
N LYS A 169 17.74 18.65 17.03
CA LYS A 169 17.31 17.27 17.22
C LYS A 169 15.95 17.05 16.57
N LEU A 170 15.81 15.99 15.79
CA LEU A 170 14.62 15.73 14.95
C LEU A 170 13.33 15.65 15.79
N GLU A 171 13.40 15.12 17.03
CA GLU A 171 12.28 15.11 17.98
C GLU A 171 11.76 16.53 18.29
N ASN A 172 12.66 17.48 18.54
CA ASN A 172 12.27 18.87 18.79
C ASN A 172 11.64 19.53 17.56
N SER A 173 11.98 19.05 16.36
CA SER A 173 11.38 19.51 15.11
C SER A 173 9.98 18.94 14.92
N LEU A 174 9.76 17.69 15.31
CA LEU A 174 8.44 17.06 15.30
C LEU A 174 7.49 17.73 16.28
N ASP A 175 7.93 18.00 17.52
CA ASP A 175 7.10 18.71 18.51
C ASP A 175 6.69 20.11 18.01
N LYS A 176 7.61 20.83 17.33
CA LYS A 176 7.28 22.11 16.70
C LYS A 176 6.29 21.97 15.54
N ILE A 177 6.35 20.87 14.76
CA ILE A 177 5.39 20.60 13.70
C ILE A 177 4.02 20.33 14.32
N PHE A 178 3.96 19.51 15.37
CA PHE A 178 2.71 19.14 16.04
C PHE A 178 2.07 20.32 16.81
N SER A 179 2.85 21.31 17.25
CA SER A 179 2.34 22.50 17.89
C SER A 179 1.86 23.60 16.92
N LYS A 180 2.08 23.43 15.61
CA LYS A 180 1.63 24.41 14.62
C LYS A 180 0.12 24.42 14.50
N LYS A 181 -0.43 25.63 14.31
CA LYS A 181 -1.85 25.89 14.11
C LYS A 181 -2.48 24.98 13.04
N ILE A 182 -1.74 24.67 11.96
CA ILE A 182 -2.20 23.76 10.89
C ILE A 182 -2.58 22.38 11.40
N PHE A 183 -1.88 21.85 12.42
CA PHE A 183 -2.21 20.56 13.03
C PHE A 183 -3.52 20.61 13.82
N LEU A 184 -3.74 21.72 14.51
CA LEU A 184 -4.98 21.98 15.25
C LEU A 184 -6.16 22.22 14.29
N GLU A 185 -5.90 22.86 13.16
CA GLU A 185 -6.90 23.09 12.11
C GLU A 185 -7.37 21.81 11.43
N LEU A 186 -6.58 20.73 11.47
CA LEU A 186 -7.02 19.42 10.94
C LEU A 186 -8.27 18.89 11.67
N ASP A 187 -8.41 19.19 12.96
CA ASP A 187 -9.53 18.71 13.76
C ASP A 187 -10.80 19.50 13.51
N ASN A 188 -10.68 20.68 12.91
CA ASN A 188 -11.80 21.55 12.56
C ASN A 188 -12.31 21.33 11.12
N GLN A 189 -11.69 20.40 10.39
CA GLN A 189 -12.15 20.02 9.05
C GLN A 189 -13.12 18.85 9.18
N ASP A 190 -14.16 18.84 8.34
CA ASP A 190 -15.08 17.71 8.19
C ASP A 190 -14.33 16.50 7.58
N ARG A 191 -13.43 15.94 8.35
CA ARG A 191 -12.68 14.74 8.00
C ARG A 191 -13.18 13.58 8.81
N PHE A 192 -13.44 12.49 8.10
CA PHE A 192 -13.90 11.26 8.72
C PHE A 192 -12.80 10.22 8.64
N LEU A 193 -12.37 9.74 9.79
CA LEU A 193 -11.49 8.60 9.90
C LEU A 193 -12.32 7.33 9.91
N VAL A 194 -11.82 6.27 9.32
CA VAL A 194 -12.50 4.97 9.22
C VAL A 194 -11.61 3.87 9.78
N ASP A 195 -12.21 2.87 10.40
CA ASP A 195 -11.53 1.72 11.00
C ASP A 195 -11.49 0.50 10.06
N LEU A 196 -12.20 0.57 8.93
CA LEU A 196 -12.20 -0.47 7.92
C LEU A 196 -12.12 0.15 6.52
N GLY A 197 -11.09 -0.17 5.78
CA GLY A 197 -10.85 0.24 4.40
C GLY A 197 -9.70 -0.55 3.78
N HIS A 198 -9.55 -0.46 2.48
CA HIS A 198 -8.43 -1.13 1.80
C HIS A 198 -7.09 -0.44 2.06
N PHE A 199 -7.08 0.88 2.13
CA PHE A 199 -5.94 1.76 2.47
C PHE A 199 -4.67 1.59 1.60
N ASN A 200 -4.73 0.86 0.50
CA ASN A 200 -3.53 0.53 -0.28
C ASN A 200 -3.76 0.52 -1.79
N PHE A 201 -4.25 1.64 -2.34
CA PHE A 201 -4.48 1.78 -3.78
C PHE A 201 -3.19 2.01 -4.58
N HIS A 202 -2.08 1.42 -4.14
CA HIS A 202 -0.83 1.43 -4.88
C HIS A 202 -0.98 0.65 -6.19
N GLY A 203 -0.27 1.07 -7.24
CA GLY A 203 -0.42 0.46 -8.56
C GLY A 203 -0.08 -1.02 -8.66
N GLU A 204 0.77 -1.54 -7.77
CA GLU A 204 1.02 -2.98 -7.69
C GLU A 204 -0.18 -3.77 -7.16
N ASN A 205 -1.11 -3.10 -6.45
CA ASN A 205 -2.27 -3.70 -5.83
C ASN A 205 -3.56 -3.51 -6.65
N ILE A 206 -3.46 -2.85 -7.79
CA ILE A 206 -4.57 -2.67 -8.75
C ILE A 206 -4.31 -3.59 -9.94
N LEU A 207 -5.07 -4.69 -10.01
CA LEU A 207 -4.99 -5.65 -11.11
C LEU A 207 -5.96 -5.28 -12.23
N ILE A 208 -5.46 -5.05 -13.43
CA ILE A 208 -6.23 -4.67 -14.60
C ILE A 208 -6.20 -5.82 -15.59
N ARG A 209 -7.38 -6.39 -15.87
CA ARG A 209 -7.54 -7.46 -16.84
C ARG A 209 -7.45 -6.94 -18.27
N ASP A 210 -8.20 -5.88 -18.56
CA ASP A 210 -8.25 -5.25 -19.86
C ASP A 210 -8.20 -3.72 -19.70
N ILE A 211 -7.21 -3.10 -20.33
CA ILE A 211 -7.03 -1.65 -20.29
C ILE A 211 -8.17 -0.90 -21.01
N LYS A 212 -8.92 -1.59 -21.87
CA LYS A 212 -10.10 -1.03 -22.55
C LYS A 212 -11.35 -1.08 -21.67
N ASN A 213 -11.38 -2.02 -20.70
CA ASN A 213 -12.46 -2.17 -19.73
C ASN A 213 -11.97 -1.99 -18.29
N LEU A 214 -11.76 -0.76 -17.88
CA LEU A 214 -11.29 -0.40 -16.54
C LEU A 214 -12.37 -0.57 -15.44
N ASN A 215 -13.58 -0.96 -15.80
CA ASN A 215 -14.62 -1.22 -14.80
C ASN A 215 -14.38 -2.51 -14.01
N GLU A 216 -13.52 -3.40 -14.50
CA GLU A 216 -13.29 -4.73 -13.94
C GLU A 216 -11.93 -4.89 -13.25
N PHE A 217 -11.30 -3.80 -12.82
CA PHE A 217 -10.09 -3.94 -12.03
C PHE A 217 -10.36 -4.62 -10.68
N LYS A 218 -9.33 -5.20 -10.09
CA LYS A 218 -9.41 -5.81 -8.76
C LYS A 218 -8.35 -5.24 -7.83
N LEU A 219 -8.69 -5.19 -6.55
CA LEU A 219 -7.82 -4.73 -5.48
C LEU A 219 -7.30 -5.92 -4.68
N VAL A 220 -6.00 -5.93 -4.42
CA VAL A 220 -5.30 -6.94 -3.63
C VAL A 220 -4.42 -6.26 -2.59
N ASP A 221 -3.94 -7.00 -1.59
CA ASP A 221 -3.00 -6.53 -0.58
C ASP A 221 -3.46 -5.25 0.15
N PRO A 222 -4.55 -5.30 0.94
CA PRO A 222 -4.97 -4.19 1.78
C PRO A 222 -3.87 -3.85 2.79
N ASP A 223 -3.75 -2.57 3.16
CA ASP A 223 -2.82 -2.18 4.22
C ASP A 223 -3.41 -2.55 5.59
N THR A 224 -2.79 -3.53 6.24
CA THR A 224 -3.22 -4.04 7.55
C THR A 224 -2.41 -3.49 8.71
N ARG A 225 -1.46 -2.59 8.45
CA ARG A 225 -0.61 -1.98 9.48
C ARG A 225 -1.39 -0.97 10.32
N TRP A 226 -2.33 -0.31 9.71
CA TRP A 226 -3.11 0.76 10.32
C TRP A 226 -4.52 0.30 10.60
N LYS A 227 -4.99 0.55 11.81
CA LYS A 227 -6.37 0.22 12.20
C LYS A 227 -7.36 1.31 11.80
N ILE A 228 -6.90 2.56 11.78
CA ILE A 228 -7.72 3.73 11.53
C ILE A 228 -6.95 4.62 10.56
N LEU A 229 -7.59 5.06 9.50
CA LEU A 229 -7.02 5.99 8.52
C LEU A 229 -8.11 6.88 7.91
N ASP A 230 -7.67 7.99 7.31
CA ASP A 230 -8.47 8.79 6.39
C ASP A 230 -8.57 8.02 5.04
N PRO A 231 -9.77 7.79 4.48
CA PRO A 231 -9.94 7.13 3.19
C PRO A 231 -9.18 7.79 2.04
N MET A 232 -8.95 9.10 2.13
CA MET A 232 -8.15 9.87 1.15
C MET A 232 -6.69 9.44 1.11
N PHE A 233 -6.19 8.78 2.17
CA PHE A 233 -4.86 8.18 2.16
C PHE A 233 -4.70 7.13 1.05
N SER A 234 -5.74 6.35 0.78
CA SER A 234 -5.77 5.39 -0.32
C SER A 234 -5.64 6.07 -1.68
N ILE A 235 -6.31 7.21 -1.86
CA ILE A 235 -6.23 8.02 -3.09
C ILE A 235 -4.83 8.63 -3.25
N ALA A 236 -4.24 9.15 -2.17
CA ALA A 236 -2.87 9.66 -2.20
C ALA A 236 -1.87 8.57 -2.64
N ARG A 237 -2.05 7.33 -2.18
CA ARG A 237 -1.24 6.18 -2.60
C ARG A 237 -1.40 5.83 -4.07
N TYR A 238 -2.57 6.02 -4.63
CA TYR A 238 -2.77 5.87 -6.07
C TYR A 238 -1.90 6.86 -6.86
N PHE A 239 -1.88 8.14 -6.48
CA PHE A 239 -1.05 9.13 -7.15
C PHE A 239 0.45 8.87 -6.99
N TYR A 240 0.87 8.35 -5.84
CA TYR A 240 2.25 7.91 -5.64
C TYR A 240 2.72 6.89 -6.68
N THR A 241 1.84 6.01 -7.16
CA THR A 241 2.12 5.03 -8.21
C THR A 241 2.72 5.67 -9.47
N TYR A 242 2.13 6.76 -9.92
CA TYR A 242 2.59 7.41 -11.16
C TYR A 242 3.95 8.09 -10.98
N SER A 243 4.20 8.71 -9.85
CA SER A 243 5.48 9.36 -9.58
C SER A 243 6.60 8.34 -9.36
N HIS A 244 6.37 7.33 -8.55
CA HIS A 244 7.35 6.32 -8.18
C HIS A 244 7.66 5.38 -9.35
N ASP A 245 6.66 4.72 -9.92
CA ASP A 245 6.87 3.72 -10.97
C ASP A 245 7.42 4.34 -12.26
N THR A 246 7.07 5.58 -12.53
CA THR A 246 7.61 6.32 -13.67
C THR A 246 9.05 6.76 -13.41
N ALA A 247 9.37 7.23 -12.20
CA ALA A 247 10.70 7.67 -11.83
C ALA A 247 11.71 6.52 -11.81
N GLU A 248 11.36 5.37 -11.20
CA GLU A 248 12.25 4.20 -11.14
C GLU A 248 12.64 3.71 -12.54
N LYS A 249 11.68 3.61 -13.45
CA LYS A 249 11.94 2.99 -14.74
C LYS A 249 12.61 3.91 -15.75
N LYS A 250 12.26 5.18 -15.78
CA LYS A 250 12.79 6.11 -16.77
C LYS A 250 14.08 6.77 -16.31
N LYS A 251 14.61 6.40 -15.12
CA LYS A 251 15.72 7.14 -14.53
C LYS A 251 15.48 8.66 -14.70
N TYR A 252 14.26 9.11 -14.40
CA TYR A 252 14.01 10.50 -14.20
C TYR A 252 14.80 10.89 -12.96
N TYR A 253 16.07 11.02 -13.15
CA TYR A 253 16.83 11.96 -12.38
C TYR A 253 16.09 13.26 -12.61
N ILE A 254 15.48 13.80 -11.59
CA ILE A 254 15.10 15.20 -11.59
C ILE A 254 16.40 15.89 -11.97
N ASN A 255 16.43 16.38 -13.21
CA ASN A 255 17.63 16.88 -13.82
C ASN A 255 18.21 17.93 -12.87
N SER A 256 19.45 17.79 -12.56
CA SER A 256 20.37 18.83 -12.11
C SER A 256 20.34 19.35 -10.69
N ASN A 257 19.43 18.98 -9.85
CA ASN A 257 19.53 19.34 -8.44
C ASN A 257 19.30 18.12 -7.55
N ILE A 258 19.94 16.99 -7.88
CA ILE A 258 20.29 16.04 -6.86
C ILE A 258 21.15 16.85 -5.90
N ILE A 259 20.57 17.27 -4.82
CA ILE A 259 21.32 17.65 -3.66
C ILE A 259 22.08 16.39 -3.29
N ASP A 260 23.30 16.28 -3.78
CA ASP A 260 24.24 15.32 -3.26
C ASP A 260 24.20 15.53 -1.75
N LEU A 261 23.91 14.49 -0.99
CA LEU A 261 23.91 14.54 0.46
C LEU A 261 25.27 15.03 1.02
N LYS A 262 26.28 15.13 0.17
CA LYS A 262 27.58 15.75 0.44
C LYS A 262 27.62 17.26 0.12
N GLY A 263 26.55 17.87 -0.34
CA GLY A 263 26.50 19.32 -0.57
C GLY A 263 27.21 19.83 -1.82
N ASN A 264 27.58 18.95 -2.73
CA ASN A 264 28.14 19.33 -4.01
C ASN A 264 27.04 19.36 -5.06
N SER A 265 26.58 20.57 -5.41
CA SER A 265 25.85 20.78 -6.66
C SER A 265 26.77 20.52 -7.83
N LYS A 266 26.46 19.54 -8.65
CA LYS A 266 27.02 19.45 -9.99
C LYS A 266 26.14 20.18 -10.98
#